data_f0c9f9c5fe748cb5ce739cf45cdac8ae
#
_entry.id   f0c9f9c5fe748cb5ce739cf45cdac8ae
#
_cell.length_a   1.000
_cell.length_b   1.000
_cell.length_c   1.000
_cell.angle_alpha   90.00
_cell.angle_beta   90.00
_cell.angle_gamma   90.00
#
_symmetry.space_group_name_H-M   'P 1'
#
loop_
_entity.id
_entity.type
_entity.pdbx_description
1 polymer ?
#
loop_
_entity_poly.entity_id
_entity_poly.type
_entity_poly.pdbx_seq_one_letter_code
_entity_poly.pdbx_strand_id
1 'polypeptide(L)'
;MFNQDFNEFLSIFNDHKIKYLVVGGYAVGFHAQPRATKDLDLFIKPDPDNGKAVYSALAKFGAPVAGLRPDDFIKPGFFFRMGKAPLMIEILPDIRGVDFDRAWEKRIETTVDPETRLRAFFISRDDLIASKLAAARPQDLADVDALRKAAESQTQATEAEPKTE
;
A
#
# COMPACT_ATOMS: atom_id res chain seq x y z
N MET A 1 -12.82 -5.64 -0.49
CA MET A 1 -11.84 -4.89 0.33
C MET A 1 -11.81 -3.42 -0.09
N PHE A 2 -11.63 -3.11 -1.35
CA PHE A 2 -11.65 -1.73 -1.86
C PHE A 2 -12.98 -1.40 -2.53
N ASN A 3 -13.30 -0.09 -2.63
CA ASN A 3 -14.40 0.36 -3.46
C ASN A 3 -14.07 0.21 -4.96
N GLN A 4 -15.08 0.40 -5.81
CA GLN A 4 -14.94 0.20 -7.26
C GLN A 4 -13.89 1.14 -7.89
N ASP A 5 -13.80 2.39 -7.46
CA ASP A 5 -12.84 3.35 -8.01
C ASP A 5 -11.40 2.95 -7.68
N PHE A 6 -11.15 2.46 -6.46
CA PHE A 6 -9.84 1.96 -6.09
C PHE A 6 -9.50 0.66 -6.84
N ASN A 7 -10.48 -0.22 -7.06
CA ASN A 7 -10.27 -1.42 -7.87
C ASN A 7 -9.91 -1.08 -9.31
N GLU A 8 -10.59 -0.14 -9.92
CA GLU A 8 -10.28 0.33 -11.28
C GLU A 8 -8.88 0.95 -11.35
N PHE A 9 -8.53 1.78 -10.37
CA PHE A 9 -7.21 2.40 -10.28
C PHE A 9 -6.10 1.34 -10.16
N LEU A 10 -6.23 0.38 -9.27
CA LEU A 10 -5.25 -0.69 -9.09
C LEU A 10 -5.17 -1.61 -10.32
N SER A 11 -6.29 -1.85 -11.00
CA SER A 11 -6.30 -2.60 -12.25
C SER A 11 -5.45 -1.93 -13.33
N ILE A 12 -5.56 -0.61 -13.48
CA ILE A 12 -4.74 0.17 -14.42
C ILE A 12 -3.26 0.12 -14.00
N PHE A 13 -2.96 0.22 -12.71
CA PHE A 13 -1.59 0.10 -12.21
C PHE A 13 -0.99 -1.27 -12.52
N ASN A 14 -1.76 -2.34 -12.32
CA ASN A 14 -1.32 -3.70 -12.65
C ASN A 14 -1.10 -3.90 -14.15
N ASP A 15 -1.97 -3.36 -14.99
CA ASP A 15 -1.84 -3.43 -16.46
C ASP A 15 -0.56 -2.73 -16.95
N HIS A 16 -0.15 -1.67 -16.28
CA HIS A 16 1.11 -0.96 -16.56
C HIS A 16 2.32 -1.59 -15.88
N LYS A 17 2.14 -2.72 -15.18
CA LYS A 17 3.21 -3.45 -14.46
C LYS A 17 3.98 -2.57 -13.47
N ILE A 18 3.28 -1.66 -12.84
CA ILE A 18 3.85 -0.77 -11.83
C ILE A 18 4.18 -1.58 -10.57
N LYS A 19 5.37 -1.34 -10.04
CA LYS A 19 5.74 -1.84 -8.71
C LYS A 19 5.26 -0.86 -7.66
N TYR A 20 4.32 -1.31 -6.84
CA TYR A 20 3.75 -0.55 -5.72
C TYR A 20 3.46 -1.46 -4.54
N LEU A 21 3.43 -0.87 -3.36
CA LEU A 21 2.99 -1.51 -2.13
C LEU A 21 1.88 -0.68 -1.51
N VAL A 22 0.76 -1.32 -1.18
CA VAL A 22 -0.27 -0.69 -0.35
C VAL A 22 0.30 -0.54 1.05
N VAL A 23 0.31 0.69 1.54
CA VAL A 23 0.77 1.08 2.88
C VAL A 23 -0.35 1.80 3.62
N GLY A 24 -0.07 2.45 4.74
CA GLY A 24 -1.05 3.25 5.46
C GLY A 24 -2.21 2.46 6.07
N GLY A 25 -3.37 3.10 6.18
CA GLY A 25 -4.53 2.55 6.88
C GLY A 25 -5.09 1.26 6.29
N TYR A 26 -5.08 1.11 4.97
CA TYR A 26 -5.53 -0.13 4.33
C TYR A 26 -4.58 -1.30 4.60
N ALA A 27 -3.27 -1.06 4.69
CA ALA A 27 -2.31 -2.10 5.07
C ALA A 27 -2.46 -2.48 6.56
N VAL A 28 -2.73 -1.53 7.44
CA VAL A 28 -3.06 -1.84 8.84
C VAL A 28 -4.31 -2.72 8.92
N GLY A 29 -5.37 -2.36 8.19
CA GLY A 29 -6.60 -3.15 8.15
C GLY A 29 -6.41 -4.55 7.58
N PHE A 30 -5.49 -4.71 6.64
CA PHE A 30 -5.14 -6.02 6.08
C PHE A 30 -4.42 -6.92 7.08
N HIS A 31 -3.46 -6.38 7.84
CA HIS A 31 -2.64 -7.13 8.78
C HIS A 31 -3.23 -7.25 10.19
N ALA A 32 -4.19 -6.41 10.54
CA ALA A 32 -4.80 -6.37 11.87
C ALA A 32 -6.33 -6.31 11.76
N GLN A 33 -6.95 -5.40 12.52
CA GLN A 33 -8.40 -5.17 12.42
C GLN A 33 -8.69 -4.07 11.41
N PRO A 34 -9.70 -4.23 10.55
CA PRO A 34 -10.17 -3.16 9.69
C PRO A 34 -10.51 -1.92 10.53
N ARG A 35 -10.04 -0.78 10.08
CA ARG A 35 -10.36 0.52 10.65
C ARG A 35 -10.84 1.49 9.57
N ALA A 36 -11.56 2.52 9.98
CA ALA A 36 -11.96 3.56 9.06
C ALA A 36 -10.72 4.23 8.45
N THR A 37 -10.63 4.20 7.13
CA THR A 37 -9.60 4.90 6.38
C THR A 37 -10.20 5.45 5.10
N LYS A 38 -9.77 6.63 4.71
CA LYS A 38 -10.25 7.36 3.53
C LYS A 38 -9.25 7.29 2.38
N ASP A 39 -7.97 7.14 2.71
CA ASP A 39 -6.87 7.30 1.78
C ASP A 39 -6.30 5.94 1.41
N LEU A 40 -6.17 5.69 0.10
CA LEU A 40 -5.38 4.60 -0.42
C LEU A 40 -3.96 5.11 -0.64
N ASP A 41 -3.02 4.63 0.16
CA ASP A 41 -1.63 5.04 0.13
C ASP A 41 -0.79 4.00 -0.60
N LEU A 42 -0.10 4.42 -1.65
CA LEU A 42 0.74 3.56 -2.48
C LEU A 42 2.20 4.03 -2.43
N PHE A 43 3.06 3.16 -1.92
CA PHE A 43 4.50 3.32 -1.98
C PHE A 43 5.00 2.71 -3.29
N ILE A 44 5.58 3.51 -4.17
CA ILE A 44 6.04 3.07 -5.50
C ILE A 44 7.55 2.92 -5.55
N LYS A 45 8.05 2.02 -6.41
CA LYS A 45 9.48 1.94 -6.68
C LYS A 45 9.96 3.24 -7.34
N PRO A 46 10.95 3.93 -6.74
CA PRO A 46 11.40 5.23 -7.24
C PRO A 46 12.49 5.08 -8.30
N ASP A 47 12.21 4.41 -9.41
CA ASP A 47 13.09 4.36 -10.56
C ASP A 47 12.46 5.00 -11.81
N PRO A 48 13.26 5.40 -12.82
CA PRO A 48 12.77 6.11 -13.99
C PRO A 48 11.71 5.34 -14.78
N ASP A 49 11.85 4.04 -14.95
CA ASP A 49 10.89 3.22 -15.70
C ASP A 49 9.56 3.11 -14.98
N ASN A 50 9.61 2.89 -13.66
CA ASN A 50 8.40 2.85 -12.83
C ASN A 50 7.71 4.23 -12.78
N GLY A 51 8.47 5.31 -12.69
CA GLY A 51 7.94 6.67 -12.74
C GLY A 51 7.22 6.99 -14.04
N LYS A 52 7.74 6.56 -15.18
CA LYS A 52 7.07 6.68 -16.48
C LYS A 52 5.76 5.88 -16.52
N ALA A 53 5.78 4.66 -16.02
CA ALA A 53 4.60 3.81 -15.94
C ALA A 53 3.52 4.41 -15.03
N VAL A 54 3.89 4.97 -13.90
CA VAL A 54 2.98 5.66 -12.96
C VAL A 54 2.35 6.87 -13.65
N TYR A 55 3.14 7.71 -14.31
CA TYR A 55 2.61 8.87 -15.05
C TYR A 55 1.60 8.45 -16.10
N SER A 56 1.93 7.44 -16.92
CA SER A 56 1.05 6.93 -17.98
C SER A 56 -0.25 6.34 -17.44
N ALA A 57 -0.16 5.59 -16.35
CA ALA A 57 -1.33 5.02 -15.68
C ALA A 57 -2.25 6.10 -15.09
N LEU A 58 -1.68 7.11 -14.47
CA LEU A 58 -2.44 8.25 -13.94
C LEU A 58 -3.15 9.02 -15.05
N ALA A 59 -2.47 9.29 -16.16
CA ALA A 59 -3.07 9.94 -17.31
C ALA A 59 -4.23 9.12 -17.88
N LYS A 60 -4.08 7.81 -18.00
CA LYS A 60 -5.14 6.90 -18.46
C LYS A 60 -6.34 6.87 -17.51
N PHE A 61 -6.11 6.90 -16.22
CA PHE A 61 -7.18 6.97 -15.21
C PHE A 61 -7.94 8.29 -15.23
N GLY A 62 -7.35 9.35 -15.80
CA GLY A 62 -7.90 10.70 -15.85
C GLY A 62 -7.49 11.59 -14.68
N ALA A 63 -6.38 11.24 -14.01
CA ALA A 63 -5.82 12.05 -12.94
C ALA A 63 -5.29 13.40 -13.43
N PRO A 64 -5.28 14.44 -12.56
CA PRO A 64 -4.81 15.78 -12.92
C PRO A 64 -3.28 15.85 -12.94
N VAL A 65 -2.65 15.33 -14.01
CA VAL A 65 -1.19 15.28 -14.16
C VAL A 65 -0.61 16.45 -14.97
N ALA A 66 -1.44 17.42 -15.36
CA ALA A 66 -0.96 18.60 -16.09
C ALA A 66 0.11 19.36 -15.28
N GLY A 67 1.23 19.68 -15.94
CA GLY A 67 2.37 20.32 -15.29
C GLY A 67 3.31 19.39 -14.55
N LEU A 68 3.00 18.10 -14.46
CA LEU A 68 3.86 17.09 -13.88
C LEU A 68 4.66 16.35 -14.94
N ARG A 69 5.80 15.81 -14.54
CA ARG A 69 6.68 14.96 -15.34
C ARG A 69 6.79 13.58 -14.72
N PRO A 70 7.10 12.54 -15.51
CA PRO A 70 7.39 11.22 -14.97
C PRO A 70 8.43 11.22 -13.83
N ASP A 71 9.48 12.04 -13.97
CA ASP A 71 10.55 12.15 -12.97
C ASP A 71 10.08 12.76 -11.63
N ASP A 72 8.98 13.49 -11.61
CA ASP A 72 8.44 14.04 -10.36
C ASP A 72 8.04 12.93 -9.40
N PHE A 73 7.53 11.81 -9.91
CA PHE A 73 7.04 10.69 -9.09
C PHE A 73 8.15 9.88 -8.43
N ILE A 74 9.41 10.12 -8.77
CA ILE A 74 10.56 9.42 -8.19
C ILE A 74 11.45 10.31 -7.34
N LYS A 75 11.10 11.58 -7.17
CA LYS A 75 11.84 12.52 -6.34
C LYS A 75 11.56 12.28 -4.86
N PRO A 76 12.59 12.12 -4.02
CA PRO A 76 12.40 12.04 -2.57
C PRO A 76 11.58 13.21 -2.03
N GLY A 77 10.62 12.91 -1.16
CA GLY A 77 9.77 13.91 -0.53
C GLY A 77 8.60 14.41 -1.39
N PHE A 78 8.57 14.09 -2.67
CA PHE A 78 7.40 14.36 -3.51
C PHE A 78 6.28 13.40 -3.13
N PHE A 79 5.04 13.91 -3.05
CA PHE A 79 3.89 13.03 -3.02
C PHE A 79 2.78 13.57 -3.93
N PHE A 80 2.06 12.67 -4.53
CA PHE A 80 0.91 12.99 -5.37
C PHE A 80 -0.37 12.58 -4.64
N ARG A 81 -1.34 13.48 -4.59
CA ARG A 81 -2.62 13.24 -3.96
C ARG A 81 -3.75 13.65 -4.90
N MET A 82 -4.75 12.79 -5.04
CA MET A 82 -5.93 13.08 -5.86
C MET A 82 -7.20 12.51 -5.25
N GLY A 83 -8.33 13.02 -5.71
CA GLY A 83 -9.66 12.57 -5.32
C GLY A 83 -10.42 13.61 -4.54
N LYS A 84 -11.59 13.22 -4.09
CA LYS A 84 -12.46 14.00 -3.19
C LYS A 84 -12.77 13.16 -1.97
N ALA A 85 -12.72 13.78 -0.78
CA ALA A 85 -13.14 13.09 0.42
C ALA A 85 -14.57 12.51 0.23
N PRO A 86 -14.83 11.27 0.65
CA PRO A 86 -13.97 10.44 1.49
C PRO A 86 -12.96 9.55 0.74
N LEU A 87 -12.83 9.66 -0.56
CA LEU A 87 -12.00 8.78 -1.39
C LEU A 87 -10.79 9.54 -1.94
N MET A 88 -9.63 9.28 -1.33
CA MET A 88 -8.37 9.88 -1.71
C MET A 88 -7.35 8.80 -2.08
N ILE A 89 -6.49 9.10 -3.05
CA ILE A 89 -5.34 8.26 -3.43
C ILE A 89 -4.08 9.08 -3.25
N GLU A 90 -3.10 8.51 -2.56
CA GLU A 90 -1.78 9.10 -2.37
C GLU A 90 -0.70 8.19 -2.95
N ILE A 91 0.25 8.77 -3.67
CA ILE A 91 1.39 8.08 -4.25
C ILE A 91 2.67 8.67 -3.67
N LEU A 92 3.49 7.81 -3.09
CA LEU A 92 4.68 8.14 -2.33
C LEU A 92 5.90 7.45 -2.94
N PRO A 93 6.98 8.17 -3.31
CA PRO A 93 8.22 7.55 -3.79
C PRO A 93 9.10 7.03 -2.65
N ASP A 94 8.84 7.47 -1.43
CA ASP A 94 9.60 7.08 -0.25
C ASP A 94 8.72 7.08 1.00
N ILE A 95 9.02 6.20 1.93
CA ILE A 95 8.48 6.18 3.28
C ILE A 95 9.62 6.00 4.29
N ARG A 96 9.45 6.56 5.48
CA ARG A 96 10.50 6.50 6.50
C ARG A 96 10.80 5.07 6.94
N GLY A 97 12.07 4.75 7.08
CA GLY A 97 12.54 3.50 7.66
C GLY A 97 12.40 2.26 6.78
N VAL A 98 12.01 2.40 5.50
CA VAL A 98 11.80 1.27 4.59
C VAL A 98 12.45 1.54 3.23
N ASP A 99 13.26 0.59 2.77
CA ASP A 99 13.77 0.53 1.42
C ASP A 99 12.77 -0.23 0.52
N PHE A 100 12.45 0.33 -0.65
CA PHE A 100 11.44 -0.27 -1.53
C PHE A 100 11.83 -1.69 -1.99
N ASP A 101 13.05 -1.88 -2.48
CA ASP A 101 13.44 -3.17 -3.06
C ASP A 101 13.42 -4.29 -2.03
N ARG A 102 13.84 -4.02 -0.80
CA ARG A 102 13.75 -4.99 0.31
C ARG A 102 12.32 -5.28 0.71
N ALA A 103 11.48 -4.26 0.78
CA ALA A 103 10.06 -4.42 1.09
C ALA A 103 9.32 -5.17 -0.02
N TRP A 104 9.68 -4.94 -1.28
CA TRP A 104 9.10 -5.62 -2.42
C TRP A 104 9.32 -7.14 -2.39
N GLU A 105 10.49 -7.58 -1.97
CA GLU A 105 10.80 -9.01 -1.82
C GLU A 105 9.92 -9.72 -0.79
N LYS A 106 9.51 -8.99 0.25
CA LYS A 106 8.68 -9.50 1.37
C LYS A 106 7.19 -9.17 1.21
N ARG A 107 6.78 -8.58 0.10
CA ARG A 107 5.39 -8.18 -0.14
C ARG A 107 4.42 -9.34 -0.02
N ILE A 108 3.19 -9.01 0.33
CA ILE A 108 2.08 -9.95 0.32
C ILE A 108 1.21 -9.66 -0.92
N GLU A 109 1.08 -10.65 -1.77
CA GLU A 109 0.17 -10.59 -2.91
C GLU A 109 -1.15 -11.25 -2.54
N THR A 110 -2.26 -10.57 -2.75
CA THR A 110 -3.58 -11.11 -2.45
C THR A 110 -4.62 -10.67 -3.46
N THR A 111 -5.68 -11.45 -3.61
CA THR A 111 -6.84 -11.08 -4.41
C THR A 111 -7.73 -10.15 -3.60
N VAL A 112 -7.98 -8.94 -4.11
CA VAL A 112 -8.79 -7.91 -3.45
C VAL A 112 -10.19 -7.79 -4.05
N ASP A 113 -10.37 -8.31 -5.25
CA ASP A 113 -11.66 -8.46 -5.91
C ASP A 113 -11.75 -9.84 -6.58
N PRO A 114 -12.51 -10.77 -6.00
CA PRO A 114 -12.64 -12.12 -6.54
C PRO A 114 -13.33 -12.18 -7.91
N GLU A 115 -14.26 -11.27 -8.20
CA GLU A 115 -15.02 -11.25 -9.44
C GLU A 115 -14.12 -10.97 -10.64
N THR A 116 -13.28 -9.96 -10.52
CA THR A 116 -12.32 -9.55 -11.55
C THR A 116 -10.95 -10.22 -11.43
N ARG A 117 -10.72 -10.97 -10.34
CA ARG A 117 -9.44 -11.55 -9.95
C ARG A 117 -8.34 -10.50 -9.76
N LEU A 118 -8.74 -9.29 -9.39
CA LEU A 118 -7.80 -8.21 -9.14
C LEU A 118 -6.89 -8.55 -7.96
N ARG A 119 -5.60 -8.46 -8.20
CA ARG A 119 -4.57 -8.63 -7.17
C ARG A 119 -4.05 -7.27 -6.71
N ALA A 120 -3.65 -7.22 -5.47
CA ALA A 120 -2.92 -6.07 -4.92
C ALA A 120 -1.69 -6.54 -4.13
N PHE A 121 -0.73 -5.64 -4.00
CA PHE A 121 0.54 -5.89 -3.34
C PHE A 121 0.59 -5.06 -2.06
N PHE A 122 0.65 -5.74 -0.94
CA PHE A 122 0.71 -5.10 0.38
C PHE A 122 2.12 -5.17 0.94
N ILE A 123 2.52 -4.11 1.62
CA ILE A 123 3.73 -4.13 2.45
C ILE A 123 3.60 -5.22 3.52
N SER A 124 4.72 -5.89 3.86
CA SER A 124 4.74 -6.86 4.96
C SER A 124 4.42 -6.19 6.30
N ARG A 125 3.93 -6.97 7.25
CA ARG A 125 3.67 -6.47 8.61
C ARG A 125 4.91 -5.86 9.24
N ASP A 126 6.05 -6.52 9.12
CA ASP A 126 7.30 -6.06 9.75
C ASP A 126 7.78 -4.74 9.15
N ASP A 127 7.74 -4.59 7.83
CA ASP A 127 8.12 -3.34 7.17
C ASP A 127 7.11 -2.21 7.48
N LEU A 128 5.82 -2.54 7.57
CA LEU A 128 4.81 -1.57 7.99
C LEU A 128 5.06 -1.07 9.41
N ILE A 129 5.38 -1.97 10.34
CA ILE A 129 5.77 -1.60 11.71
C ILE A 129 7.01 -0.71 11.69
N ALA A 130 8.04 -1.08 10.94
CA ALA A 130 9.27 -0.29 10.83
C ALA A 130 8.98 1.14 10.35
N SER A 131 8.15 1.30 9.33
CA SER A 131 7.78 2.63 8.81
C SER A 131 7.01 3.47 9.84
N LYS A 132 6.12 2.84 10.58
CA LYS A 132 5.32 3.52 11.59
C LYS A 132 6.14 3.91 12.82
N LEU A 133 7.06 3.08 13.24
CA LEU A 133 8.01 3.42 14.31
C LEU A 133 8.93 4.58 13.90
N ALA A 134 9.36 4.64 12.65
CA ALA A 134 10.17 5.73 12.14
C ALA A 134 9.41 7.06 12.08
N ALA A 135 8.12 7.04 11.74
CA ALA A 135 7.25 8.21 11.74
C ALA A 135 6.84 8.66 13.15
N ALA A 136 6.58 7.70 14.03
CA ALA A 136 6.35 7.86 15.47
C ALA A 136 5.26 8.87 15.88
N ARG A 137 4.27 9.14 15.02
CA ARG A 137 3.10 9.94 15.40
C ARG A 137 2.21 9.11 16.35
N PRO A 138 1.36 9.72 17.19
CA PRO A 138 0.48 8.97 18.11
C PRO A 138 -0.34 7.90 17.41
N GLN A 139 -0.92 8.19 16.24
CA GLN A 139 -1.67 7.20 15.46
C GLN A 139 -0.78 6.06 14.97
N ASP A 140 0.46 6.35 14.57
CA ASP A 140 1.43 5.34 14.12
C ASP A 140 1.77 4.36 15.25
N LEU A 141 1.96 4.84 16.46
CA LEU A 141 2.25 4.01 17.62
C LEU A 141 1.05 3.14 18.02
N ALA A 142 -0.17 3.67 17.90
CA ALA A 142 -1.39 2.88 18.08
C ALA A 142 -1.53 1.78 17.03
N ASP A 143 -1.21 2.08 15.78
CA ASP A 143 -1.20 1.10 14.69
C ASP A 143 -0.16 0.00 14.93
N VAL A 144 1.04 0.34 15.41
CA VAL A 144 2.07 -0.65 15.77
C VAL A 144 1.57 -1.60 16.85
N ASP A 145 0.91 -1.09 17.88
CA ASP A 145 0.32 -1.90 18.94
C ASP A 145 -0.73 -2.88 18.38
N ALA A 146 -1.62 -2.41 17.52
CA ALA A 146 -2.62 -3.25 16.88
C ALA A 146 -1.99 -4.33 15.98
N LEU A 147 -0.96 -3.98 15.23
CA LEU A 147 -0.24 -4.92 14.35
C LEU A 147 0.47 -6.02 15.14
N ARG A 148 1.09 -5.67 16.26
CA ARG A 148 1.76 -6.63 17.15
C ARG A 148 0.77 -7.57 17.84
N LYS A 149 -0.34 -7.06 18.32
CA LYS A 149 -1.41 -7.88 18.93
C LYS A 149 -2.02 -8.86 17.92
N ALA A 150 -2.25 -8.44 16.69
CA ALA A 150 -2.75 -9.31 15.63
C ALA A 150 -1.76 -10.45 15.31
N ALA A 151 -0.46 -10.18 15.30
CA ALA A 151 0.58 -11.18 15.10
C ALA A 151 0.59 -12.24 16.20
N GLU A 152 0.46 -11.84 17.46
CA GLU A 152 0.38 -12.74 18.63
C GLU A 152 -0.85 -13.64 18.57
N SER A 153 -2.01 -13.09 18.21
CA SER A 153 -3.27 -13.85 18.07
C SER A 153 -3.18 -14.90 16.95
N GLN A 154 -2.53 -14.60 15.84
CA GLN A 154 -2.31 -15.55 14.75
C GLN A 154 -1.37 -16.69 15.15
N THR A 155 -0.32 -16.41 15.89
CA THR A 155 0.61 -17.42 16.41
C THR A 155 -0.11 -18.39 17.35
N GLN A 156 -0.90 -17.88 18.28
CA GLN A 156 -1.69 -18.70 19.22
C GLN A 156 -2.71 -19.59 18.50
N ALA A 157 -3.37 -19.09 17.45
CA ALA A 157 -4.31 -19.88 16.65
C ALA A 157 -3.62 -21.04 15.93
N THR A 158 -2.42 -20.81 15.39
CA THR A 158 -1.63 -21.85 14.70
C THR A 158 -1.13 -22.93 15.65
N GLU A 159 -0.78 -22.57 16.89
CA GLU A 159 -0.35 -23.51 17.90
C GLU A 159 -1.51 -24.35 18.50
N ALA A 160 -2.73 -23.84 18.43
CA ALA A 160 -3.93 -24.49 18.96
C ALA A 160 -4.57 -25.51 17.99
N GLU A 161 -4.16 -25.57 16.71
CA GLU A 161 -4.62 -26.61 15.80
C GLU A 161 -3.97 -27.95 16.16
N PRO A 162 -4.75 -29.01 16.50
CA PRO A 162 -4.18 -30.30 16.80
C PRO A 162 -3.52 -30.88 15.55
N LYS A 163 -2.27 -31.30 15.70
CA LYS A 163 -1.60 -32.14 14.69
C LYS A 163 -2.44 -33.40 14.57
N THR A 164 -3.27 -33.49 13.56
CA THR A 164 -3.93 -34.72 13.18
C THR A 164 -2.84 -35.63 12.58
N GLU A 165 -2.51 -36.68 13.33
CA GLU A 165 -1.75 -37.84 12.83
C GLU A 165 -2.54 -38.57 11.74
#